data_3e07f6e331f97995c62e7347a771ae24
#
_entry.id   3e07f6e331f97995c62e7347a771ae24
#
_cell.length_a   1.000
_cell.length_b   1.000
_cell.length_c   1.000
_cell.angle_alpha   90.00
_cell.angle_beta   90.00
_cell.angle_gamma   90.00
#
_symmetry.space_group_name_H-M   'P 1'
#
loop_
_entity.id
_entity.type
_entity.pdbx_description
1 polymer ?
#
loop_
_entity_poly.entity_id
_entity_poly.type
_entity_poly.pdbx_seq_one_letter_code
_entity_poly.pdbx_strand_id
1 'polypeptide(L)'
;MKHQSDILALKYRPTDFKDLIGQEYLVETIQKSIELNKIPNAYIFTGIRGVGKTTTARIVAKMLNCTAFDQNNKPDLNNCDQAKAISEDRHPDVIEIDAASNTSVENAREIIENVKYNPVLGKYKVYIIDEVHMLSKSAFNALLKTLEEPPPHSKFIFATTEISKVPITILSRCQRFDLRRIDKKTLFSFLEDIAKKEKISISKEAINLIVRASDGSVRDSLSILDQSNIFKSQDEIQVEEIINMLGFAKQSDLYNLSKYILENNLPEIIKMLNDMYQRGSETSKIIEDLMNIVNWSCKLKIDKNLINDEFNTEEDNQFASYVTQYDHGKLNIFWQSLMKGYDEIKISPHPHTTLEMVLLRCSFLLSDQSSDGSDEKKKSEITPTPVSYTHLRAHETREDRVWRRRGVKKKGGGGGGGGGGGG
;
A
#
# COMPACT_ATOMS: atom_id res chain seq x y z
N MET A 1 22.93 -13.62 28.72
CA MET A 1 23.11 -13.91 27.28
C MET A 1 22.11 -13.06 26.51
N LYS A 2 22.57 -12.06 25.75
CA LYS A 2 21.71 -11.26 24.89
C LYS A 2 21.36 -12.12 23.69
N HIS A 3 20.16 -12.66 23.63
CA HIS A 3 19.56 -13.04 22.35
C HIS A 3 19.27 -11.75 21.58
N GLN A 4 20.28 -11.24 20.94
CA GLN A 4 20.10 -10.22 19.92
C GLN A 4 19.42 -10.97 18.78
N SER A 5 18.22 -10.54 18.41
CA SER A 5 17.48 -11.15 17.31
C SER A 5 18.33 -11.09 16.06
N ASP A 6 18.66 -12.25 15.51
CA ASP A 6 19.46 -12.37 14.28
C ASP A 6 18.74 -11.85 13.04
N ILE A 7 17.47 -11.42 13.19
CA ILE A 7 16.61 -10.92 12.11
C ILE A 7 17.10 -9.55 11.64
N LEU A 8 17.53 -9.46 10.38
CA LEU A 8 18.10 -8.24 9.77
C LEU A 8 17.16 -7.02 9.87
N ALA A 9 15.86 -7.21 9.70
CA ALA A 9 14.88 -6.13 9.79
C ALA A 9 14.77 -5.50 11.19
N LEU A 10 15.15 -6.21 12.25
CA LEU A 10 15.23 -5.68 13.61
C LEU A 10 16.62 -5.10 13.91
N LYS A 11 17.68 -5.78 13.50
CA LYS A 11 19.07 -5.38 13.70
C LYS A 11 19.38 -4.03 13.03
N TYR A 12 18.90 -3.82 11.80
CA TYR A 12 19.09 -2.61 11.01
C TYR A 12 17.92 -1.62 11.10
N ARG A 13 17.09 -1.74 12.15
CA ARG A 13 16.04 -0.75 12.38
C ARG A 13 16.67 0.59 12.75
N PRO A 14 16.38 1.69 12.00
CA PRO A 14 16.92 3.00 12.27
C PRO A 14 16.73 3.45 13.72
N THR A 15 17.77 3.94 14.34
CA THR A 15 17.75 4.47 15.71
C THR A 15 17.81 5.97 15.77
N ASP A 16 18.30 6.61 14.70
CA ASP A 16 18.40 8.06 14.51
C ASP A 16 17.85 8.43 13.12
N PHE A 17 17.54 9.69 12.93
CA PHE A 17 17.13 10.25 11.63
C PHE A 17 18.20 10.11 10.54
N LYS A 18 19.46 10.07 10.90
CA LYS A 18 20.57 9.85 9.96
C LYS A 18 20.52 8.48 9.27
N ASP A 19 19.90 7.52 9.93
CA ASP A 19 19.78 6.15 9.46
C ASP A 19 18.51 5.94 8.59
N LEU A 20 17.60 6.95 8.54
CA LEU A 20 16.40 6.90 7.71
C LEU A 20 16.75 7.17 6.26
N ILE A 21 16.44 6.21 5.41
CA ILE A 21 16.74 6.25 3.98
C ILE A 21 15.58 6.86 3.21
N GLY A 22 15.87 7.80 2.28
CA GLY A 22 14.89 8.33 1.32
C GLY A 22 13.79 9.19 1.93
N GLN A 23 14.00 9.71 3.18
CA GLN A 23 13.03 10.54 3.89
C GLN A 23 13.63 11.90 4.32
N GLU A 24 14.58 12.42 3.56
CA GLU A 24 15.39 13.59 3.91
C GLU A 24 14.55 14.83 4.21
N TYR A 25 13.54 15.10 3.37
CA TYR A 25 12.62 16.24 3.54
C TYR A 25 11.83 16.17 4.86
N LEU A 26 11.34 14.98 5.19
CA LEU A 26 10.60 14.73 6.43
C LEU A 26 11.51 14.98 7.63
N VAL A 27 12.71 14.43 7.60
CA VAL A 27 13.74 14.58 8.65
C VAL A 27 14.06 16.05 8.89
N GLU A 28 14.36 16.79 7.82
CA GLU A 28 14.68 18.22 7.89
C GLU A 28 13.53 19.04 8.48
N THR A 29 12.30 18.75 8.06
CA THR A 29 11.10 19.47 8.54
C THR A 29 10.85 19.23 10.03
N ILE A 30 10.99 17.99 10.50
CA ILE A 30 10.79 17.66 11.91
C ILE A 30 11.91 18.28 12.76
N GLN A 31 13.17 18.18 12.34
CA GLN A 31 14.30 18.77 13.04
C GLN A 31 14.12 20.29 13.19
N LYS A 32 13.78 20.99 12.11
CA LYS A 32 13.50 22.44 12.16
C LYS A 32 12.33 22.79 13.08
N SER A 33 11.28 21.97 13.09
CA SER A 33 10.13 22.18 13.99
C SER A 33 10.53 22.10 15.46
N ILE A 34 11.41 21.15 15.80
CA ILE A 34 11.95 20.97 17.16
C ILE A 34 12.90 22.12 17.52
N GLU A 35 13.83 22.49 16.65
CA GLU A 35 14.77 23.61 16.84
C GLU A 35 14.03 24.94 17.08
N LEU A 36 12.94 25.18 16.34
CA LEU A 36 12.10 26.38 16.49
C LEU A 36 11.12 26.30 17.66
N ASN A 37 11.10 25.20 18.41
CA ASN A 37 10.14 24.91 19.48
C ASN A 37 8.65 25.03 19.01
N LYS A 38 8.40 24.76 17.72
CA LYS A 38 7.06 24.72 17.11
C LYS A 38 6.61 23.27 16.95
N ILE A 39 6.48 22.57 18.06
CA ILE A 39 6.15 21.15 18.12
C ILE A 39 4.63 21.00 18.05
N PRO A 40 4.04 20.37 17.01
CA PRO A 40 2.61 20.10 16.94
C PRO A 40 2.17 19.15 18.05
N ASN A 41 0.88 19.18 18.38
CA ASN A 41 0.33 18.29 19.40
C ASN A 41 0.06 16.89 18.85
N ALA A 42 -0.19 16.79 17.54
CA ALA A 42 -0.40 15.50 16.89
C ALA A 42 0.32 15.45 15.52
N TYR A 43 0.97 14.32 15.27
CA TYR A 43 1.57 13.95 14.00
C TYR A 43 0.77 12.82 13.37
N ILE A 44 0.73 12.76 12.05
CA ILE A 44 0.27 11.56 11.33
C ILE A 44 1.24 11.19 10.23
N PHE A 45 1.81 9.99 10.33
CA PHE A 45 2.69 9.39 9.33
C PHE A 45 1.90 8.44 8.45
N THR A 46 1.91 8.68 7.14
CA THR A 46 1.26 7.82 6.17
C THR A 46 2.26 7.28 5.15
N GLY A 47 1.97 6.13 4.55
CA GLY A 47 2.82 5.48 3.58
C GLY A 47 2.63 3.97 3.58
N ILE A 48 3.23 3.28 2.62
CA ILE A 48 3.12 1.82 2.50
C ILE A 48 3.66 1.10 3.75
N ARG A 49 3.30 -0.17 3.89
CA ARG A 49 3.87 -1.03 4.94
C ARG A 49 5.38 -1.13 4.78
N GLY A 50 6.12 -1.15 5.88
CA GLY A 50 7.57 -1.37 5.89
C GLY A 50 8.45 -0.18 5.45
N VAL A 51 7.87 1.00 5.15
CA VAL A 51 8.61 2.22 4.76
C VAL A 51 9.22 2.98 5.94
N GLY A 52 8.95 2.56 7.18
CA GLY A 52 9.53 3.15 8.39
C GLY A 52 8.61 4.07 9.19
N LYS A 53 7.27 4.04 9.03
CA LYS A 53 6.32 4.89 9.77
C LYS A 53 6.49 4.80 11.29
N THR A 54 6.39 3.61 11.85
CA THR A 54 6.51 3.35 13.30
C THR A 54 7.93 3.65 13.79
N THR A 55 8.94 3.37 12.97
CA THR A 55 10.34 3.71 13.27
C THR A 55 10.52 5.22 13.38
N THR A 56 9.99 5.98 12.42
CA THR A 56 10.00 7.45 12.45
C THR A 56 9.26 7.98 13.66
N ALA A 57 8.10 7.41 14.00
CA ALA A 57 7.36 7.77 15.21
C ALA A 57 8.19 7.61 16.48
N ARG A 58 8.91 6.48 16.62
CA ARG A 58 9.80 6.23 17.75
C ARG A 58 10.98 7.21 17.78
N ILE A 59 11.59 7.55 16.64
CA ILE A 59 12.69 8.53 16.57
C ILE A 59 12.18 9.92 17.00
N VAL A 60 10.98 10.32 16.55
CA VAL A 60 10.37 11.59 17.00
C VAL A 60 10.13 11.57 18.51
N ALA A 61 9.58 10.50 19.06
CA ALA A 61 9.38 10.36 20.51
C ALA A 61 10.69 10.45 21.31
N LYS A 62 11.79 9.87 20.79
CA LYS A 62 13.13 10.00 21.37
C LYS A 62 13.62 11.45 21.37
N MET A 63 13.47 12.16 20.24
CA MET A 63 13.90 13.55 20.15
C MET A 63 13.10 14.47 21.06
N LEU A 64 11.79 14.24 21.21
CA LEU A 64 10.92 15.02 22.09
C LEU A 64 11.28 14.87 23.57
N ASN A 65 11.77 13.68 23.98
CA ASN A 65 12.11 13.36 25.37
C ASN A 65 13.63 13.28 25.61
N CYS A 66 14.46 13.60 24.62
CA CYS A 66 15.91 13.58 24.79
C CYS A 66 16.37 14.66 25.77
N THR A 67 17.21 14.26 26.72
CA THR A 67 17.82 15.16 27.72
C THR A 67 19.29 15.44 27.43
N ALA A 68 19.90 14.71 26.51
CA ALA A 68 21.29 14.91 26.11
C ALA A 68 21.33 15.76 24.81
N PHE A 69 22.22 16.73 24.76
CA PHE A 69 22.42 17.62 23.61
C PHE A 69 23.88 17.63 23.20
N ASP A 70 24.14 17.70 21.91
CA ASP A 70 25.48 17.83 21.36
C ASP A 70 26.03 19.26 21.47
N GLN A 71 27.26 19.49 21.00
CA GLN A 71 27.90 20.80 21.01
C GLN A 71 27.12 21.86 20.20
N ASN A 72 26.27 21.45 19.28
CA ASN A 72 25.44 22.32 18.45
C ASN A 72 24.02 22.46 19.01
N ASN A 73 23.80 22.07 20.27
CA ASN A 73 22.48 22.05 20.94
C ASN A 73 21.40 21.22 20.21
N LYS A 74 21.84 20.15 19.53
CA LYS A 74 20.95 19.18 18.91
C LYS A 74 20.81 17.96 19.81
N PRO A 75 19.61 17.29 19.85
CA PRO A 75 19.41 16.07 20.64
C PRO A 75 20.43 14.98 20.24
N ASP A 76 21.21 14.51 21.19
CA ASP A 76 22.13 13.38 21.02
C ASP A 76 21.45 12.09 21.48
N LEU A 77 20.82 11.39 20.54
CA LEU A 77 20.07 10.17 20.82
C LEU A 77 20.95 9.00 21.25
N ASN A 78 22.23 9.00 20.87
CA ASN A 78 23.15 7.92 21.18
C ASN A 78 23.60 7.95 22.66
N ASN A 79 23.74 9.14 23.22
CA ASN A 79 24.18 9.33 24.59
C ASN A 79 23.03 9.65 25.56
N CYS A 80 21.78 9.48 25.13
CA CYS A 80 20.60 9.78 25.91
C CYS A 80 19.98 8.51 26.51
N ASP A 81 19.92 8.42 27.85
CA ASP A 81 19.33 7.26 28.52
C ASP A 81 17.82 7.14 28.27
N GLN A 82 17.10 8.25 28.10
CA GLN A 82 15.70 8.26 27.71
C GLN A 82 15.53 7.66 26.30
N ALA A 83 16.38 8.02 25.36
CA ALA A 83 16.34 7.47 24.00
C ALA A 83 16.60 5.95 23.99
N LYS A 84 17.52 5.46 24.83
CA LYS A 84 17.77 4.02 24.99
C LYS A 84 16.56 3.31 25.58
N ALA A 85 15.94 3.86 26.64
CA ALA A 85 14.76 3.30 27.25
C ALA A 85 13.58 3.20 26.25
N ILE A 86 13.41 4.22 25.39
CA ILE A 86 12.39 4.20 24.32
C ILE A 86 12.70 3.11 23.28
N SER A 87 13.99 2.94 22.92
CA SER A 87 14.40 1.88 21.97
C SER A 87 14.09 0.49 22.45
N GLU A 88 14.13 0.30 23.77
CA GLU A 88 13.91 -0.98 24.45
C GLU A 88 12.47 -1.16 24.96
N ASP A 89 11.54 -0.30 24.52
CA ASP A 89 10.12 -0.30 24.89
C ASP A 89 9.88 -0.27 26.41
N ARG A 90 10.78 0.41 27.18
CA ARG A 90 10.73 0.49 28.65
C ARG A 90 10.46 1.88 29.20
N HIS A 91 10.20 2.86 28.35
CA HIS A 91 9.98 4.24 28.78
C HIS A 91 8.54 4.46 29.24
N PRO A 92 8.28 4.88 30.51
CA PRO A 92 6.92 4.96 31.06
C PRO A 92 6.06 6.04 30.39
N ASP A 93 6.68 7.07 29.82
CA ASP A 93 5.96 8.19 29.19
C ASP A 93 5.87 8.06 27.66
N VAL A 94 6.34 6.96 27.08
CA VAL A 94 6.17 6.67 25.64
C VAL A 94 5.39 5.36 25.52
N ILE A 95 4.13 5.49 25.13
CA ILE A 95 3.19 4.39 25.08
C ILE A 95 2.92 4.10 23.60
N GLU A 96 3.32 2.92 23.16
CA GLU A 96 3.06 2.43 21.80
C GLU A 96 1.90 1.44 21.80
N ILE A 97 0.94 1.67 20.92
CA ILE A 97 -0.30 0.89 20.83
C ILE A 97 -0.50 0.54 19.34
N ASP A 98 -0.66 -0.74 19.07
CA ASP A 98 -1.11 -1.22 17.77
C ASP A 98 -2.65 -1.23 17.73
N ALA A 99 -3.23 -0.39 16.89
CA ALA A 99 -4.68 -0.30 16.75
C ALA A 99 -5.31 -1.56 16.14
N ALA A 100 -4.54 -2.41 15.45
CA ALA A 100 -5.05 -3.67 14.92
C ALA A 100 -5.41 -4.66 16.05
N SER A 101 -4.66 -4.65 17.15
CA SER A 101 -4.93 -5.47 18.34
C SER A 101 -5.79 -4.74 19.38
N ASN A 102 -5.93 -3.40 19.30
CA ASN A 102 -6.60 -2.55 20.27
C ASN A 102 -7.68 -1.67 19.62
N THR A 103 -8.67 -2.28 18.98
CA THR A 103 -9.71 -1.60 18.21
C THR A 103 -10.83 -1.00 19.05
N SER A 104 -10.90 -1.36 20.34
CA SER A 104 -12.06 -1.07 21.19
C SER A 104 -12.12 0.38 21.68
N VAL A 105 -13.33 0.82 22.06
CA VAL A 105 -13.55 2.15 22.65
C VAL A 105 -12.96 2.24 24.04
N GLU A 106 -12.92 1.13 24.75
CA GLU A 106 -12.35 1.00 26.10
C GLU A 106 -10.87 1.34 26.10
N ASN A 107 -10.11 0.81 25.14
CA ASN A 107 -8.68 1.12 24.98
C ASN A 107 -8.46 2.62 24.68
N ALA A 108 -9.30 3.21 23.82
CA ALA A 108 -9.24 4.66 23.55
C ALA A 108 -9.55 5.49 24.81
N ARG A 109 -10.51 5.07 25.64
CA ARG A 109 -10.85 5.75 26.90
C ARG A 109 -9.71 5.66 27.92
N GLU A 110 -9.06 4.51 28.03
CA GLU A 110 -7.89 4.33 28.88
C GLU A 110 -6.76 5.30 28.49
N ILE A 111 -6.49 5.45 27.18
CA ILE A 111 -5.53 6.44 26.68
C ILE A 111 -5.95 7.86 27.14
N ILE A 112 -7.21 8.24 26.95
CA ILE A 112 -7.73 9.58 27.29
C ILE A 112 -7.62 9.86 28.80
N GLU A 113 -7.86 8.88 29.65
CA GLU A 113 -7.70 9.00 31.08
C GLU A 113 -6.23 9.17 31.46
N ASN A 114 -5.35 8.39 30.84
CA ASN A 114 -3.93 8.43 31.09
C ASN A 114 -3.24 9.72 30.58
N VAL A 115 -3.79 10.37 29.55
CA VAL A 115 -3.28 11.64 28.99
C VAL A 115 -3.31 12.78 30.03
N LYS A 116 -4.24 12.75 30.98
CA LYS A 116 -4.41 13.80 31.99
C LYS A 116 -3.26 13.88 33.01
N TYR A 117 -2.54 12.78 33.18
CA TYR A 117 -1.43 12.70 34.14
C TYR A 117 -0.14 13.22 33.52
N ASN A 118 0.63 13.96 34.31
CA ASN A 118 1.94 14.45 33.92
C ASN A 118 2.93 13.32 33.62
N PRO A 119 3.91 13.53 32.74
CA PRO A 119 4.98 12.57 32.49
C PRO A 119 5.80 12.33 33.77
N VAL A 120 6.36 11.14 33.91
CA VAL A 120 7.15 10.71 35.07
C VAL A 120 8.62 11.03 34.89
N LEU A 121 9.18 10.75 33.74
CA LEU A 121 10.59 10.88 33.42
C LEU A 121 10.86 11.82 32.24
N GLY A 122 10.00 11.80 31.23
CA GLY A 122 10.15 12.56 30.00
C GLY A 122 9.64 14.00 30.11
N LYS A 123 9.99 14.84 29.12
CA LYS A 123 9.39 16.15 28.94
C LYS A 123 7.94 16.07 28.46
N TYR A 124 7.66 15.09 27.64
CA TYR A 124 6.35 14.86 27.04
C TYR A 124 5.87 13.42 27.26
N LYS A 125 4.59 13.25 27.46
CA LYS A 125 3.91 11.97 27.39
C LYS A 125 3.47 11.72 25.96
N VAL A 126 4.11 10.74 25.29
CA VAL A 126 3.95 10.49 23.86
C VAL A 126 3.15 9.21 23.65
N TYR A 127 2.10 9.31 22.86
CA TYR A 127 1.26 8.19 22.46
C TYR A 127 1.49 7.89 20.99
N ILE A 128 2.08 6.74 20.69
CA ILE A 128 2.28 6.23 19.34
C ILE A 128 1.16 5.25 19.07
N ILE A 129 0.30 5.54 18.08
CA ILE A 129 -0.81 4.65 17.68
C ILE A 129 -0.54 4.20 16.25
N ASP A 130 -0.10 2.95 16.13
CA ASP A 130 0.17 2.33 14.83
C ASP A 130 -1.10 1.77 14.20
N GLU A 131 -1.15 1.76 12.87
CA GLU A 131 -2.28 1.37 12.04
C GLU A 131 -3.61 1.98 12.53
N VAL A 132 -3.58 3.28 12.83
CA VAL A 132 -4.70 4.02 13.45
C VAL A 132 -6.03 3.87 12.69
N HIS A 133 -6.00 3.58 11.38
CA HIS A 133 -7.20 3.35 10.57
C HIS A 133 -8.03 2.13 11.02
N MET A 134 -7.44 1.24 11.85
CA MET A 134 -8.14 0.08 12.43
C MET A 134 -9.01 0.44 13.64
N LEU A 135 -8.89 1.64 14.19
CA LEU A 135 -9.75 2.10 15.28
C LEU A 135 -11.20 2.20 14.84
N SER A 136 -12.12 1.85 15.73
CA SER A 136 -13.55 2.02 15.52
C SER A 136 -13.92 3.52 15.43
N LYS A 137 -15.03 3.84 14.74
CA LYS A 137 -15.53 5.22 14.64
C LYS A 137 -15.77 5.84 16.03
N SER A 138 -16.23 5.05 16.99
CA SER A 138 -16.45 5.48 18.35
C SER A 138 -15.17 5.75 19.12
N ALA A 139 -14.09 4.99 18.87
CA ALA A 139 -12.76 5.25 19.41
C ALA A 139 -12.18 6.57 18.87
N PHE A 140 -12.30 6.82 17.56
CA PHE A 140 -11.93 8.11 16.97
C PHE A 140 -12.69 9.27 17.61
N ASN A 141 -14.01 9.16 17.75
CA ASN A 141 -14.82 10.22 18.37
C ASN A 141 -14.42 10.50 19.84
N ALA A 142 -14.03 9.48 20.58
CA ALA A 142 -13.54 9.65 21.94
C ALA A 142 -12.24 10.46 22.00
N LEU A 143 -11.32 10.25 21.03
CA LEU A 143 -10.03 10.96 20.93
C LEU A 143 -10.19 12.43 20.50
N LEU A 144 -11.27 12.81 19.79
CA LEU A 144 -11.43 14.15 19.23
C LEU A 144 -11.29 15.26 20.26
N LYS A 145 -11.97 15.15 21.42
CA LYS A 145 -11.89 16.17 22.47
C LYS A 145 -10.47 16.39 22.98
N THR A 146 -9.71 15.30 23.15
CA THR A 146 -8.31 15.36 23.60
C THR A 146 -7.38 15.95 22.53
N LEU A 147 -7.68 15.74 21.24
CA LEU A 147 -6.93 16.34 20.13
C LEU A 147 -7.27 17.80 19.88
N GLU A 148 -8.47 18.26 20.27
CA GLU A 148 -8.87 19.67 20.21
C GLU A 148 -8.22 20.49 21.32
N GLU A 149 -8.22 19.97 22.54
CA GLU A 149 -7.68 20.61 23.73
C GLU A 149 -6.66 19.69 24.42
N PRO A 150 -5.51 19.39 23.78
CA PRO A 150 -4.55 18.48 24.36
C PRO A 150 -3.82 19.13 25.53
N PRO A 151 -3.55 18.39 26.61
CA PRO A 151 -2.67 18.87 27.67
C PRO A 151 -1.29 19.23 27.07
N PRO A 152 -0.63 20.31 27.55
CA PRO A 152 0.62 20.80 26.94
C PRO A 152 1.77 19.80 27.01
N HIS A 153 1.69 18.86 27.93
CA HIS A 153 2.68 17.80 28.12
C HIS A 153 2.39 16.54 27.29
N SER A 154 1.27 16.46 26.57
CA SER A 154 0.91 15.29 25.78
C SER A 154 1.16 15.49 24.28
N LYS A 155 1.65 14.45 23.60
CA LYS A 155 1.88 14.41 22.17
C LYS A 155 1.34 13.12 21.58
N PHE A 156 0.69 13.21 20.42
CA PHE A 156 0.15 12.07 19.70
C PHE A 156 0.92 11.85 18.41
N ILE A 157 1.23 10.61 18.10
CA ILE A 157 1.87 10.22 16.84
C ILE A 157 1.08 9.05 16.25
N PHE A 158 0.35 9.32 15.19
CA PHE A 158 -0.42 8.32 14.47
C PHE A 158 0.40 7.78 13.30
N ALA A 159 0.29 6.49 13.03
CA ALA A 159 0.82 5.88 11.82
C ALA A 159 -0.29 5.12 11.09
N THR A 160 -0.32 5.16 9.77
CA THR A 160 -1.33 4.47 8.97
C THR A 160 -0.81 4.10 7.59
N THR A 161 -1.27 2.95 7.07
CA THR A 161 -1.13 2.58 5.66
C THR A 161 -2.27 3.11 4.81
N GLU A 162 -3.43 3.41 5.41
CA GLU A 162 -4.65 3.80 4.71
C GLU A 162 -5.21 5.13 5.25
N ILE A 163 -4.69 6.25 4.73
CA ILE A 163 -5.11 7.59 5.15
C ILE A 163 -6.59 7.87 4.85
N SER A 164 -7.14 7.27 3.79
CA SER A 164 -8.53 7.44 3.37
C SER A 164 -9.56 6.92 4.38
N LYS A 165 -9.17 5.97 5.23
CA LYS A 165 -10.02 5.44 6.31
C LYS A 165 -9.99 6.29 7.58
N VAL A 166 -9.05 7.23 7.71
CA VAL A 166 -8.95 8.11 8.87
C VAL A 166 -9.91 9.29 8.72
N PRO A 167 -10.76 9.59 9.71
CA PRO A 167 -11.70 10.71 9.64
C PRO A 167 -11.00 12.06 9.41
N ILE A 168 -11.59 12.91 8.56
CA ILE A 168 -11.08 14.24 8.25
C ILE A 168 -10.96 15.12 9.49
N THR A 169 -11.81 14.90 10.49
CA THR A 169 -11.80 15.60 11.78
C THR A 169 -10.53 15.34 12.59
N ILE A 170 -9.94 14.16 12.46
CA ILE A 170 -8.63 13.82 13.04
C ILE A 170 -7.51 14.45 12.19
N LEU A 171 -7.58 14.26 10.86
CA LEU A 171 -6.56 14.77 9.94
C LEU A 171 -6.35 16.28 10.05
N SER A 172 -7.41 17.04 10.23
CA SER A 172 -7.35 18.52 10.36
C SER A 172 -6.62 19.01 11.62
N ARG A 173 -6.39 18.13 12.60
CA ARG A 173 -5.70 18.42 13.88
C ARG A 173 -4.30 17.84 13.95
N CYS A 174 -3.88 17.13 12.91
CA CYS A 174 -2.58 16.50 12.82
C CYS A 174 -1.69 17.18 11.80
N GLN A 175 -0.41 17.30 12.10
CA GLN A 175 0.58 17.59 11.08
C GLN A 175 0.87 16.29 10.30
N ARG A 176 0.54 16.31 9.00
CA ARG A 176 0.68 15.14 8.13
C ARG A 176 2.06 15.07 7.50
N PHE A 177 2.62 13.86 7.46
CA PHE A 177 3.83 13.50 6.76
C PHE A 177 3.62 12.23 5.96
N ASP A 178 3.85 12.33 4.66
CA ASP A 178 3.73 11.22 3.73
C ASP A 178 5.11 10.61 3.47
N LEU A 179 5.37 9.42 4.03
CA LEU A 179 6.60 8.69 3.78
C LEU A 179 6.56 8.09 2.38
N ARG A 180 7.61 8.36 1.62
CA ARG A 180 7.72 7.91 0.23
C ARG A 180 8.29 6.51 0.17
N ARG A 181 7.93 5.78 -0.89
CA ARG A 181 8.62 4.54 -1.27
C ARG A 181 10.08 4.86 -1.54
N ILE A 182 10.95 3.97 -1.12
CA ILE A 182 12.37 4.13 -1.42
C ILE A 182 12.61 3.82 -2.90
N ASP A 183 13.36 4.65 -3.57
CA ASP A 183 13.72 4.43 -4.96
C ASP A 183 14.62 3.19 -5.11
N LYS A 184 14.56 2.55 -6.27
CA LYS A 184 15.25 1.29 -6.54
C LYS A 184 16.77 1.42 -6.36
N LYS A 185 17.39 2.53 -6.78
CA LYS A 185 18.84 2.73 -6.68
C LYS A 185 19.29 2.84 -5.24
N THR A 186 18.60 3.64 -4.45
CA THR A 186 18.89 3.81 -3.02
C THR A 186 18.70 2.49 -2.26
N LEU A 187 17.61 1.75 -2.55
CA LEU A 187 17.35 0.48 -1.90
C LEU A 187 18.38 -0.60 -2.29
N PHE A 188 18.79 -0.62 -3.56
CA PHE A 188 19.84 -1.52 -4.06
C PHE A 188 21.17 -1.28 -3.32
N SER A 189 21.63 -0.02 -3.29
CA SER A 189 22.88 0.35 -2.61
C SER A 189 22.83 0.01 -1.12
N PHE A 190 21.69 0.23 -0.48
CA PHE A 190 21.46 -0.12 0.92
C PHE A 190 21.57 -1.63 1.18
N LEU A 191 20.93 -2.45 0.34
CA LEU A 191 21.00 -3.91 0.47
C LEU A 191 22.40 -4.45 0.19
N GLU A 192 23.10 -3.90 -0.80
CA GLU A 192 24.49 -4.24 -1.09
C GLU A 192 25.40 -3.97 0.09
N ASP A 193 25.24 -2.81 0.74
CA ASP A 193 26.01 -2.43 1.94
C ASP A 193 25.72 -3.36 3.13
N ILE A 194 24.46 -3.74 3.32
CA ILE A 194 24.09 -4.68 4.38
C ILE A 194 24.63 -6.08 4.08
N ALA A 195 24.52 -6.56 2.86
CA ALA A 195 25.08 -7.86 2.46
C ALA A 195 26.58 -7.91 2.72
N LYS A 196 27.33 -6.83 2.41
CA LYS A 196 28.75 -6.72 2.72
C LYS A 196 29.03 -6.75 4.23
N LYS A 197 28.25 -6.00 5.05
CA LYS A 197 28.38 -5.96 6.51
C LYS A 197 28.13 -7.31 7.16
N GLU A 198 27.11 -8.02 6.68
CA GLU A 198 26.71 -9.34 7.20
C GLU A 198 27.47 -10.50 6.53
N LYS A 199 28.37 -10.20 5.59
CA LYS A 199 29.14 -11.21 4.83
C LYS A 199 28.22 -12.21 4.09
N ILE A 200 27.11 -11.72 3.56
CA ILE A 200 26.18 -12.46 2.73
C ILE A 200 26.66 -12.33 1.29
N SER A 201 27.03 -13.47 0.69
CA SER A 201 27.38 -13.50 -0.74
C SER A 201 26.07 -13.62 -1.54
N ILE A 202 25.82 -12.62 -2.40
CA ILE A 202 24.59 -12.51 -3.20
C ILE A 202 24.90 -11.84 -4.53
N SER A 203 24.34 -12.38 -5.62
CA SER A 203 24.51 -11.79 -6.96
C SER A 203 23.77 -10.46 -7.09
N LYS A 204 24.23 -9.58 -7.98
CA LYS A 204 23.58 -8.27 -8.22
C LYS A 204 22.17 -8.45 -8.78
N GLU A 205 21.98 -9.44 -9.62
CA GLU A 205 20.68 -9.81 -10.20
C GLU A 205 19.71 -10.26 -9.10
N ALA A 206 20.20 -11.00 -8.11
CA ALA A 206 19.40 -11.40 -6.95
C ALA A 206 19.01 -10.20 -6.07
N ILE A 207 19.92 -9.23 -5.84
CA ILE A 207 19.58 -7.98 -5.15
C ILE A 207 18.52 -7.20 -5.94
N ASN A 208 18.66 -7.09 -7.26
CA ASN A 208 17.66 -6.42 -8.11
C ASN A 208 16.28 -7.08 -7.99
N LEU A 209 16.22 -8.40 -7.91
CA LEU A 209 14.96 -9.11 -7.71
C LEU A 209 14.35 -8.80 -6.34
N ILE A 210 15.14 -8.76 -5.27
CA ILE A 210 14.69 -8.37 -3.92
C ILE A 210 14.14 -6.94 -3.94
N VAL A 211 14.84 -6.00 -4.59
CA VAL A 211 14.41 -4.60 -4.74
C VAL A 211 13.05 -4.51 -5.45
N ARG A 212 12.86 -5.30 -6.51
CA ARG A 212 11.57 -5.36 -7.24
C ARG A 212 10.46 -5.97 -6.38
N ALA A 213 10.76 -7.06 -5.68
CA ALA A 213 9.82 -7.79 -4.84
C ALA A 213 9.33 -6.98 -3.62
N SER A 214 10.20 -6.14 -3.07
CA SER A 214 9.90 -5.34 -1.88
C SER A 214 9.13 -4.04 -2.15
N ASP A 215 8.97 -3.64 -3.43
CA ASP A 215 8.19 -2.46 -3.87
C ASP A 215 8.51 -1.16 -3.08
N GLY A 216 9.79 -0.97 -2.74
CA GLY A 216 10.27 0.20 -1.99
C GLY A 216 10.09 0.11 -0.48
N SER A 217 9.78 -1.08 0.06
CA SER A 217 9.71 -1.37 1.49
C SER A 217 11.08 -1.86 2.01
N VAL A 218 11.71 -1.10 2.89
CA VAL A 218 13.00 -1.48 3.52
C VAL A 218 12.85 -2.73 4.39
N ARG A 219 11.74 -2.82 5.15
CA ARG A 219 11.50 -3.96 6.04
C ARG A 219 11.35 -5.26 5.25
N ASP A 220 10.57 -5.22 4.18
CA ASP A 220 10.30 -6.42 3.39
C ASP A 220 11.55 -6.83 2.62
N SER A 221 12.35 -5.87 2.11
CA SER A 221 13.63 -6.18 1.44
C SER A 221 14.63 -6.86 2.38
N LEU A 222 14.74 -6.39 3.62
CA LEU A 222 15.60 -7.03 4.63
C LEU A 222 15.10 -8.41 5.04
N SER A 223 13.77 -8.57 5.14
CA SER A 223 13.16 -9.86 5.46
C SER A 223 13.39 -10.89 4.35
N ILE A 224 13.29 -10.49 3.09
CA ILE A 224 13.57 -11.35 1.93
C ILE A 224 15.06 -11.72 1.91
N LEU A 225 15.95 -10.76 2.13
CA LEU A 225 17.41 -11.01 2.17
C LEU A 225 17.77 -12.01 3.28
N ASP A 226 17.18 -11.85 4.45
CA ASP A 226 17.41 -12.72 5.62
C ASP A 226 16.93 -14.15 5.33
N GLN A 227 15.72 -14.30 4.80
CA GLN A 227 15.18 -15.59 4.39
C GLN A 227 16.03 -16.24 3.29
N SER A 228 16.46 -15.46 2.27
CA SER A 228 17.31 -15.98 1.20
C SER A 228 18.65 -16.52 1.72
N ASN A 229 19.22 -15.87 2.75
CA ASN A 229 20.46 -16.35 3.37
C ASN A 229 20.29 -17.68 4.12
N ILE A 230 19.08 -17.97 4.65
CA ILE A 230 18.77 -19.24 5.31
C ILE A 230 18.59 -20.38 4.28
N PHE A 231 17.95 -20.06 3.14
CA PHE A 231 17.58 -21.05 2.11
C PHE A 231 18.64 -21.26 1.03
N LYS A 232 19.78 -20.57 1.09
CA LYS A 232 20.83 -20.72 0.09
C LYS A 232 21.36 -22.13 0.03
N SER A 233 21.50 -22.65 -1.18
CA SER A 233 22.08 -24.00 -1.47
C SER A 233 23.54 -23.94 -1.82
N GLN A 234 24.04 -22.77 -2.21
CA GLN A 234 25.42 -22.52 -2.65
C GLN A 234 26.07 -21.43 -1.78
N ASP A 235 27.33 -21.15 -2.02
CA ASP A 235 28.05 -20.10 -1.30
C ASP A 235 27.50 -18.70 -1.62
N GLU A 236 26.94 -18.50 -2.80
CA GLU A 236 26.34 -17.26 -3.26
C GLU A 236 24.85 -17.44 -3.57
N ILE A 237 24.01 -16.51 -3.07
CA ILE A 237 22.57 -16.50 -3.31
C ILE A 237 22.32 -16.12 -4.77
N GLN A 238 21.64 -17.00 -5.51
CA GLN A 238 21.28 -16.83 -6.91
C GLN A 238 19.82 -16.44 -7.08
N VAL A 239 19.47 -15.91 -8.27
CA VAL A 239 18.11 -15.45 -8.61
C VAL A 239 17.08 -16.57 -8.48
N GLU A 240 17.43 -17.81 -8.90
CA GLU A 240 16.54 -18.95 -8.88
C GLU A 240 16.09 -19.32 -7.47
N GLU A 241 16.96 -19.15 -6.47
CA GLU A 241 16.64 -19.45 -5.08
C GLU A 241 15.58 -18.48 -4.54
N ILE A 242 15.71 -17.19 -4.88
CA ILE A 242 14.73 -16.17 -4.49
C ILE A 242 13.39 -16.38 -5.20
N ILE A 243 13.40 -16.71 -6.49
CA ILE A 243 12.18 -17.02 -7.25
C ILE A 243 11.43 -18.18 -6.60
N ASN A 244 12.13 -19.26 -6.30
CA ASN A 244 11.54 -20.45 -5.68
C ASN A 244 11.02 -20.16 -4.27
N MET A 245 11.75 -19.36 -3.48
CA MET A 245 11.37 -19.00 -2.12
C MET A 245 10.11 -18.12 -2.09
N LEU A 246 10.01 -17.16 -3.02
CA LEU A 246 8.89 -16.22 -3.07
C LEU A 246 7.69 -16.75 -3.85
N GLY A 247 7.79 -17.91 -4.49
CA GLY A 247 6.75 -18.45 -5.36
C GLY A 247 6.47 -17.58 -6.59
N PHE A 248 7.47 -16.82 -7.02
CA PHE A 248 7.35 -15.98 -8.22
C PHE A 248 7.42 -16.85 -9.48
N ALA A 249 6.69 -16.43 -10.50
CA ALA A 249 6.92 -16.96 -11.82
C ALA A 249 8.25 -16.41 -12.39
N LYS A 250 8.99 -17.24 -13.13
CA LYS A 250 10.16 -16.76 -13.85
C LYS A 250 9.76 -15.70 -14.85
N GLN A 251 10.53 -14.63 -14.97
CA GLN A 251 10.19 -13.51 -15.86
C GLN A 251 10.11 -13.94 -17.33
N SER A 252 11.01 -14.83 -17.75
CA SER A 252 10.96 -15.47 -19.08
C SER A 252 9.64 -16.21 -19.33
N ASP A 253 9.12 -16.93 -18.33
CA ASP A 253 7.84 -17.64 -18.45
C ASP A 253 6.66 -16.66 -18.59
N LEU A 254 6.67 -15.56 -17.85
CA LEU A 254 5.66 -14.50 -17.96
C LEU A 254 5.68 -13.79 -19.32
N TYR A 255 6.88 -13.54 -19.86
CA TYR A 255 7.04 -12.98 -21.21
C TYR A 255 6.55 -13.94 -22.27
N ASN A 256 6.87 -15.22 -22.18
CA ASN A 256 6.38 -16.23 -23.10
C ASN A 256 4.85 -16.40 -23.00
N LEU A 257 4.31 -16.43 -21.77
CA LEU A 257 2.86 -16.44 -21.56
C LEU A 257 2.16 -15.23 -22.20
N SER A 258 2.74 -14.04 -22.01
CA SER A 258 2.23 -12.81 -22.65
C SER A 258 2.27 -12.89 -24.19
N LYS A 259 3.32 -13.47 -24.78
CA LYS A 259 3.41 -13.73 -26.21
C LYS A 259 2.32 -14.68 -26.69
N TYR A 260 2.16 -15.82 -26.02
CA TYR A 260 1.14 -16.81 -26.39
C TYR A 260 -0.29 -16.24 -26.32
N ILE A 261 -0.55 -15.36 -25.36
CA ILE A 261 -1.83 -14.66 -25.24
C ILE A 261 -2.04 -13.71 -26.43
N LEU A 262 -1.02 -12.92 -26.78
CA LEU A 262 -1.07 -11.96 -27.91
C LEU A 262 -1.15 -12.67 -29.27
N GLU A 263 -0.58 -13.86 -29.40
CA GLU A 263 -0.57 -14.70 -30.60
C GLU A 263 -1.79 -15.65 -30.69
N ASN A 264 -2.66 -15.68 -29.69
CA ASN A 264 -3.82 -16.59 -29.56
C ASN A 264 -3.42 -18.07 -29.62
N ASN A 265 -2.30 -18.43 -28.99
CA ASN A 265 -1.83 -19.82 -28.92
C ASN A 265 -2.36 -20.50 -27.65
N LEU A 266 -3.63 -20.93 -27.69
CA LEU A 266 -4.35 -21.48 -26.53
C LEU A 266 -3.68 -22.73 -25.92
N PRO A 267 -3.17 -23.72 -26.70
CA PRO A 267 -2.52 -24.90 -26.12
C PRO A 267 -1.30 -24.56 -25.25
N GLU A 268 -0.45 -23.63 -25.73
CA GLU A 268 0.76 -23.23 -25.00
C GLU A 268 0.44 -22.40 -23.76
N ILE A 269 -0.66 -21.60 -23.77
CA ILE A 269 -1.14 -20.89 -22.58
C ILE A 269 -1.46 -21.88 -21.46
N ILE A 270 -2.27 -22.90 -21.74
CA ILE A 270 -2.68 -23.91 -20.74
C ILE A 270 -1.48 -24.68 -20.23
N LYS A 271 -0.59 -25.13 -21.13
CA LYS A 271 0.61 -25.87 -20.76
C LYS A 271 1.51 -25.04 -19.85
N MET A 272 1.79 -23.78 -20.23
CA MET A 272 2.65 -22.88 -19.44
C MET A 272 2.05 -22.61 -18.06
N LEU A 273 0.75 -22.38 -17.95
CA LEU A 273 0.06 -22.19 -16.65
C LEU A 273 0.19 -23.43 -15.76
N ASN A 274 0.01 -24.63 -16.32
CA ASN A 274 0.15 -25.86 -15.56
C ASN A 274 1.60 -26.05 -15.07
N ASP A 275 2.59 -25.76 -15.91
CA ASP A 275 3.99 -25.81 -15.53
C ASP A 275 4.35 -24.81 -14.41
N MET A 276 3.81 -23.57 -14.48
CA MET A 276 3.98 -22.57 -13.43
C MET A 276 3.30 -23.00 -12.13
N TYR A 277 2.11 -23.57 -12.21
CA TYR A 277 1.38 -24.06 -11.06
C TYR A 277 2.08 -25.23 -10.37
N GLN A 278 2.60 -26.21 -11.15
CA GLN A 278 3.38 -27.33 -10.61
C GLN A 278 4.66 -26.88 -9.89
N ARG A 279 5.25 -25.77 -10.34
CA ARG A 279 6.41 -25.14 -9.67
C ARG A 279 6.03 -24.30 -8.44
N GLY A 280 4.74 -24.24 -8.07
CA GLY A 280 4.27 -23.55 -6.87
C GLY A 280 4.05 -22.05 -7.04
N SER A 281 3.95 -21.54 -8.29
CA SER A 281 3.68 -20.12 -8.52
C SER A 281 2.26 -19.77 -8.07
N GLU A 282 2.12 -18.65 -7.33
CA GLU A 282 0.85 -18.18 -6.82
C GLU A 282 0.01 -17.53 -7.93
N THR A 283 -1.23 -17.98 -8.07
CA THR A 283 -2.18 -17.52 -9.12
C THR A 283 -2.40 -16.00 -9.10
N SER A 284 -2.58 -15.44 -7.91
CA SER A 284 -2.77 -13.99 -7.73
C SER A 284 -1.54 -13.21 -8.19
N LYS A 285 -0.36 -13.76 -7.97
CA LYS A 285 0.90 -13.14 -8.35
C LYS A 285 1.14 -13.19 -9.85
N ILE A 286 0.80 -14.31 -10.50
CA ILE A 286 0.92 -14.42 -11.96
C ILE A 286 0.12 -13.32 -12.66
N ILE A 287 -1.12 -13.08 -12.26
CA ILE A 287 -1.94 -12.04 -12.91
C ILE A 287 -1.45 -10.62 -12.59
N GLU A 288 -0.97 -10.36 -11.36
CA GLU A 288 -0.35 -9.08 -11.00
C GLU A 288 0.89 -8.80 -11.83
N ASP A 289 1.75 -9.79 -12.01
CA ASP A 289 2.97 -9.65 -12.79
C ASP A 289 2.67 -9.46 -14.28
N LEU A 290 1.66 -10.16 -14.83
CA LEU A 290 1.17 -9.90 -16.20
C LEU A 290 0.63 -8.47 -16.35
N MET A 291 -0.12 -7.96 -15.38
CA MET A 291 -0.60 -6.56 -15.38
C MET A 291 0.58 -5.58 -15.37
N ASN A 292 1.60 -5.84 -14.57
CA ASN A 292 2.81 -5.03 -14.53
C ASN A 292 3.56 -5.03 -15.87
N ILE A 293 3.68 -6.19 -16.52
CA ILE A 293 4.28 -6.34 -17.85
C ILE A 293 3.50 -5.53 -18.90
N VAL A 294 2.18 -5.65 -18.92
CA VAL A 294 1.34 -4.91 -19.88
C VAL A 294 1.42 -3.39 -19.63
N ASN A 295 1.40 -2.93 -18.39
CA ASN A 295 1.58 -1.53 -18.04
C ASN A 295 2.97 -1.00 -18.50
N TRP A 296 4.03 -1.76 -18.22
CA TRP A 296 5.37 -1.44 -18.70
C TRP A 296 5.43 -1.38 -20.23
N SER A 297 4.82 -2.33 -20.92
CA SER A 297 4.70 -2.37 -22.36
C SER A 297 4.00 -1.13 -22.94
N CYS A 298 2.93 -0.65 -22.30
CA CYS A 298 2.26 0.59 -22.67
C CYS A 298 3.17 1.82 -22.50
N LYS A 299 3.94 1.88 -21.42
CA LYS A 299 4.90 2.97 -21.17
C LYS A 299 6.04 3.00 -22.18
N LEU A 300 6.58 1.83 -22.57
CA LEU A 300 7.64 1.73 -23.58
C LEU A 300 7.25 2.32 -24.93
N LYS A 301 5.97 2.25 -25.29
CA LYS A 301 5.47 2.87 -26.53
C LYS A 301 5.43 4.39 -26.48
N ILE A 302 5.32 4.97 -25.28
CA ILE A 302 5.30 6.42 -25.05
C ILE A 302 6.73 6.94 -24.94
N ASP A 303 7.56 6.27 -24.14
CA ASP A 303 8.95 6.65 -23.90
C ASP A 303 9.88 5.44 -24.09
N LYS A 304 10.59 5.44 -25.22
CA LYS A 304 11.55 4.40 -25.57
C LYS A 304 12.80 4.41 -24.69
N ASN A 305 13.09 5.49 -23.97
CA ASN A 305 14.25 5.54 -23.07
C ASN A 305 14.12 4.61 -21.87
N LEU A 306 12.91 4.15 -21.56
CA LEU A 306 12.66 3.14 -20.52
C LEU A 306 13.29 1.77 -20.82
N ILE A 307 13.71 1.52 -22.08
CA ILE A 307 14.46 0.32 -22.47
C ILE A 307 15.88 0.35 -21.88
N ASN A 308 16.46 1.53 -21.70
CA ASN A 308 17.83 1.70 -21.22
C ASN A 308 17.94 1.85 -19.70
N ASP A 309 16.95 1.43 -18.94
CA ASP A 309 17.03 1.44 -17.49
C ASP A 309 18.09 0.40 -17.02
N GLU A 310 18.99 0.81 -16.14
CA GLU A 310 20.07 -0.02 -15.57
C GLU A 310 19.57 -1.29 -14.86
N PHE A 311 18.27 -1.36 -14.57
CA PHE A 311 17.60 -2.49 -13.93
C PHE A 311 16.93 -3.46 -14.92
N ASN A 312 17.03 -3.20 -16.24
CA ASN A 312 16.46 -4.08 -17.26
C ASN A 312 17.47 -5.19 -17.62
N THR A 313 16.93 -6.40 -17.78
CA THR A 313 17.69 -7.57 -18.24
C THR A 313 17.69 -7.65 -19.77
N GLU A 314 18.51 -8.55 -20.33
CA GLU A 314 18.47 -8.82 -21.79
C GLU A 314 17.10 -9.38 -22.22
N GLU A 315 16.45 -10.17 -21.37
CA GLU A 315 15.08 -10.67 -21.62
C GLU A 315 14.06 -9.53 -21.70
N ASP A 316 14.18 -8.53 -20.82
CA ASP A 316 13.34 -7.33 -20.81
C ASP A 316 13.46 -6.59 -22.16
N ASN A 317 14.69 -6.43 -22.68
CA ASN A 317 14.95 -5.75 -23.93
C ASN A 317 14.40 -6.53 -25.14
N GLN A 318 14.52 -7.87 -25.13
CA GLN A 318 13.96 -8.72 -26.19
C GLN A 318 12.42 -8.64 -26.18
N PHE A 319 11.79 -8.72 -25.02
CA PHE A 319 10.35 -8.60 -24.91
C PHE A 319 9.85 -7.20 -25.28
N ALA A 320 10.59 -6.15 -24.92
CA ALA A 320 10.30 -4.77 -25.33
C ALA A 320 10.22 -4.63 -26.85
N SER A 321 11.19 -5.21 -27.57
CA SER A 321 11.21 -5.18 -29.04
C SER A 321 10.00 -5.90 -29.64
N TYR A 322 9.60 -7.02 -29.05
CA TYR A 322 8.42 -7.77 -29.48
C TYR A 322 7.11 -7.01 -29.25
N VAL A 323 6.93 -6.43 -28.06
CA VAL A 323 5.68 -5.75 -27.68
C VAL A 323 5.45 -4.45 -28.45
N THR A 324 6.50 -3.78 -28.92
CA THR A 324 6.35 -2.56 -29.72
C THR A 324 5.61 -2.77 -31.03
N GLN A 325 5.45 -4.00 -31.53
CA GLN A 325 4.72 -4.35 -32.74
C GLN A 325 3.19 -4.23 -32.56
N TYR A 326 2.68 -4.39 -31.33
CA TYR A 326 1.25 -4.39 -31.04
C TYR A 326 0.72 -2.97 -30.82
N ASP A 327 -0.52 -2.72 -31.25
CA ASP A 327 -1.17 -1.43 -31.05
C ASP A 327 -1.52 -1.15 -29.58
N HIS A 328 -1.57 0.15 -29.21
CA HIS A 328 -2.00 0.59 -27.88
C HIS A 328 -3.41 0.09 -27.51
N GLY A 329 -4.31 0.01 -28.50
CA GLY A 329 -5.67 -0.49 -28.28
C GLY A 329 -5.67 -1.92 -27.77
N LYS A 330 -4.88 -2.80 -28.40
CA LYS A 330 -4.74 -4.21 -27.96
C LYS A 330 -4.17 -4.33 -26.57
N LEU A 331 -3.11 -3.60 -26.25
CA LEU A 331 -2.51 -3.63 -24.90
C LEU A 331 -3.47 -3.10 -23.85
N ASN A 332 -4.27 -2.10 -24.14
CA ASN A 332 -5.27 -1.57 -23.21
C ASN A 332 -6.40 -2.56 -22.95
N ILE A 333 -6.89 -3.26 -23.98
CA ILE A 333 -7.88 -4.33 -23.82
C ILE A 333 -7.31 -5.47 -22.97
N PHE A 334 -6.05 -5.85 -23.24
CA PHE A 334 -5.36 -6.86 -22.45
C PHE A 334 -5.31 -6.47 -20.98
N TRP A 335 -4.87 -5.25 -20.67
CA TRP A 335 -4.82 -4.74 -19.31
C TRP A 335 -6.20 -4.72 -18.62
N GLN A 336 -7.24 -4.22 -19.30
CA GLN A 336 -8.61 -4.20 -18.78
C GLN A 336 -9.15 -5.60 -18.48
N SER A 337 -8.84 -6.57 -19.35
CA SER A 337 -9.26 -7.96 -19.17
C SER A 337 -8.57 -8.60 -17.98
N LEU A 338 -7.26 -8.34 -17.79
CA LEU A 338 -6.52 -8.79 -16.62
C LEU A 338 -7.04 -8.15 -15.33
N MET A 339 -7.36 -6.86 -15.34
CA MET A 339 -7.91 -6.15 -14.19
C MET A 339 -9.23 -6.78 -13.70
N LYS A 340 -10.15 -7.06 -14.63
CA LYS A 340 -11.40 -7.77 -14.31
C LYS A 340 -11.11 -9.18 -13.80
N GLY A 341 -10.19 -9.88 -14.42
CA GLY A 341 -9.78 -11.22 -14.02
C GLY A 341 -9.19 -11.27 -12.62
N TYR A 342 -8.42 -10.25 -12.24
CA TYR A 342 -7.87 -10.12 -10.89
C TYR A 342 -8.96 -10.07 -9.80
N ASP A 343 -10.02 -9.30 -10.05
CA ASP A 343 -11.16 -9.23 -9.13
C ASP A 343 -11.92 -10.56 -9.09
N GLU A 344 -12.08 -11.24 -10.24
CA GLU A 344 -12.72 -12.57 -10.32
C GLU A 344 -11.91 -13.61 -9.53
N ILE A 345 -10.59 -13.62 -9.62
CA ILE A 345 -9.71 -14.57 -8.89
C ILE A 345 -9.83 -14.38 -7.38
N LYS A 346 -9.92 -13.13 -6.89
CA LYS A 346 -10.02 -12.84 -5.44
C LYS A 346 -11.27 -13.43 -4.78
N ILE A 347 -12.36 -13.53 -5.52
CA ILE A 347 -13.65 -14.03 -5.01
C ILE A 347 -13.91 -15.49 -5.38
N SER A 348 -13.07 -16.07 -6.26
CA SER A 348 -13.28 -17.43 -6.77
C SER A 348 -12.87 -18.50 -5.76
N PRO A 349 -13.67 -19.57 -5.58
CA PRO A 349 -13.25 -20.73 -4.80
C PRO A 349 -12.16 -21.57 -5.50
N HIS A 350 -11.97 -21.39 -6.82
CA HIS A 350 -10.99 -22.11 -7.64
C HIS A 350 -10.11 -21.11 -8.42
N PRO A 351 -9.15 -20.43 -7.77
CA PRO A 351 -8.34 -19.37 -8.40
C PRO A 351 -7.61 -19.82 -9.67
N HIS A 352 -7.06 -21.03 -9.70
CA HIS A 352 -6.32 -21.56 -10.84
C HIS A 352 -7.21 -21.69 -12.10
N THR A 353 -8.34 -22.38 -11.99
CA THR A 353 -9.28 -22.53 -13.11
C THR A 353 -9.82 -21.17 -13.58
N THR A 354 -10.00 -20.25 -12.64
CA THR A 354 -10.43 -18.89 -12.97
C THR A 354 -9.36 -18.17 -13.77
N LEU A 355 -8.07 -18.29 -13.39
CA LEU A 355 -6.97 -17.68 -14.15
C LEU A 355 -6.92 -18.26 -15.58
N GLU A 356 -7.02 -19.58 -15.74
CA GLU A 356 -7.08 -20.21 -17.08
C GLU A 356 -8.18 -19.56 -17.94
N MET A 357 -9.40 -19.47 -17.42
CA MET A 357 -10.53 -18.88 -18.15
C MET A 357 -10.33 -17.40 -18.46
N VAL A 358 -9.71 -16.65 -17.54
CA VAL A 358 -9.38 -15.24 -17.76
C VAL A 358 -8.39 -15.08 -18.90
N LEU A 359 -7.31 -15.89 -18.93
CA LEU A 359 -6.28 -15.78 -19.97
C LEU A 359 -6.78 -16.25 -21.33
N LEU A 360 -7.58 -17.31 -21.39
CA LEU A 360 -8.23 -17.74 -22.62
C LEU A 360 -9.17 -16.65 -23.16
N ARG A 361 -9.97 -16.03 -22.31
CA ARG A 361 -10.83 -14.89 -22.67
C ARG A 361 -10.02 -13.70 -23.19
N CYS A 362 -8.89 -13.36 -22.53
CA CYS A 362 -7.97 -12.31 -22.98
C CYS A 362 -7.49 -12.60 -24.41
N SER A 363 -7.05 -13.83 -24.67
CA SER A 363 -6.54 -14.25 -25.97
C SER A 363 -7.58 -14.12 -27.07
N PHE A 364 -8.83 -14.54 -26.82
CA PHE A 364 -9.93 -14.37 -27.77
C PHE A 364 -10.22 -12.90 -28.06
N LEU A 365 -10.34 -12.05 -27.04
CA LEU A 365 -10.63 -10.63 -27.22
C LEU A 365 -9.54 -9.90 -28.00
N LEU A 366 -8.30 -10.36 -27.91
CA LEU A 366 -7.17 -9.79 -28.66
C LEU A 366 -7.09 -10.27 -30.09
N SER A 367 -7.62 -11.47 -30.41
CA SER A 367 -7.65 -12.04 -31.77
C SER A 367 -8.74 -11.41 -32.63
N ASP A 368 -9.93 -11.14 -32.09
CA ASP A 368 -11.07 -10.59 -32.84
C ASP A 368 -10.81 -9.18 -33.44
N GLN A 369 -9.88 -8.43 -32.88
CA GLN A 369 -9.51 -7.10 -33.41
C GLN A 369 -8.53 -7.14 -34.58
N SER A 370 -8.06 -8.32 -34.99
CA SER A 370 -7.20 -8.47 -36.18
C SER A 370 -8.00 -8.64 -37.48
N SER A 371 -9.32 -8.78 -37.42
CA SER A 371 -10.17 -9.01 -38.60
C SER A 371 -10.84 -7.76 -39.18
N ASP A 372 -10.74 -6.59 -38.55
CA ASP A 372 -11.38 -5.35 -39.01
C ASP A 372 -10.50 -4.51 -40.00
N GLY A 373 -9.46 -5.11 -40.61
CA GLY A 373 -8.56 -4.46 -41.55
C GLY A 373 -8.78 -4.77 -43.04
N SER A 374 -9.74 -5.65 -43.41
CA SER A 374 -9.95 -5.98 -44.83
C SER A 374 -11.37 -6.46 -45.13
N ASP A 375 -12.36 -5.56 -45.07
CA ASP A 375 -13.59 -5.66 -45.87
C ASP A 375 -14.29 -4.29 -45.92
N GLU A 376 -13.72 -3.35 -46.67
CA GLU A 376 -14.52 -2.34 -47.36
C GLU A 376 -15.20 -3.01 -48.56
N LYS A 377 -16.50 -3.20 -48.44
CA LYS A 377 -17.56 -3.21 -49.46
C LYS A 377 -18.62 -4.26 -49.21
N LYS A 378 -19.57 -3.88 -48.37
CA LYS A 378 -20.99 -4.16 -48.60
C LYS A 378 -21.82 -3.25 -47.68
N LYS A 379 -22.12 -2.03 -48.19
CA LYS A 379 -23.27 -1.26 -47.73
C LYS A 379 -24.53 -2.04 -48.06
N SER A 380 -25.08 -2.75 -47.11
CA SER A 380 -26.52 -3.06 -47.08
C SER A 380 -27.16 -2.01 -46.17
N GLU A 381 -27.99 -1.18 -46.74
CA GLU A 381 -28.87 -0.25 -46.07
C GLU A 381 -29.72 -1.00 -45.04
N ILE A 382 -29.36 -0.89 -43.79
CA ILE A 382 -30.24 -1.26 -42.67
C ILE A 382 -30.84 0.05 -42.18
N THR A 383 -32.11 0.28 -42.58
CA THR A 383 -32.95 1.32 -41.98
C THR A 383 -33.01 1.11 -40.45
N PRO A 384 -32.75 2.18 -39.67
CA PRO A 384 -32.83 2.04 -38.22
C PRO A 384 -34.30 1.93 -37.78
N THR A 385 -34.70 0.72 -37.34
CA THR A 385 -35.91 0.58 -36.56
C THR A 385 -35.69 1.27 -35.19
N PRO A 386 -36.63 2.12 -34.74
CA PRO A 386 -36.49 2.76 -33.46
C PRO A 386 -36.57 1.73 -32.32
N VAL A 387 -35.49 1.47 -31.65
CA VAL A 387 -35.48 0.69 -30.41
C VAL A 387 -36.15 1.51 -29.34
N SER A 388 -37.32 1.09 -28.93
CA SER A 388 -38.02 1.59 -27.76
C SER A 388 -37.18 1.28 -26.51
N TYR A 389 -36.61 2.32 -25.90
CA TYR A 389 -36.02 2.19 -24.59
C TYR A 389 -37.11 1.92 -23.56
N THR A 390 -37.29 0.66 -23.19
CA THR A 390 -38.00 0.34 -21.97
C THR A 390 -37.15 0.82 -20.80
N HIS A 391 -37.56 1.92 -20.18
CA HIS A 391 -37.03 2.36 -18.90
C HIS A 391 -37.20 1.19 -17.90
N LEU A 392 -36.09 0.56 -17.53
CA LEU A 392 -36.01 -0.23 -16.31
C LEU A 392 -36.30 0.71 -15.16
N ARG A 393 -37.52 0.66 -14.61
CA ARG A 393 -37.87 1.31 -13.36
C ARG A 393 -36.91 0.75 -12.30
N ALA A 394 -36.08 1.62 -11.75
CA ALA A 394 -35.34 1.31 -10.55
C ALA A 394 -36.33 0.79 -9.49
N HIS A 395 -36.02 -0.35 -8.89
CA HIS A 395 -36.79 -0.88 -7.77
C HIS A 395 -36.69 0.14 -6.64
N GLU A 396 -37.79 0.85 -6.37
CA GLU A 396 -37.93 1.69 -5.19
C GLU A 396 -37.77 0.82 -3.95
N THR A 397 -36.87 1.20 -3.06
CA THR A 397 -36.69 0.52 -1.78
C THR A 397 -37.92 0.68 -0.89
N ARG A 398 -38.12 -0.20 0.06
CA ARG A 398 -39.29 -0.22 0.95
C ARG A 398 -39.44 1.08 1.74
N GLU A 399 -38.38 1.86 1.88
CA GLU A 399 -38.33 3.16 2.57
C GLU A 399 -38.93 4.29 1.74
N ASP A 400 -38.71 4.28 0.41
CA ASP A 400 -39.27 5.32 -0.48
C ASP A 400 -40.79 5.28 -0.55
N ARG A 401 -41.40 4.09 -0.35
CA ARG A 401 -42.87 3.95 -0.29
C ARG A 401 -43.49 4.53 0.99
N VAL A 402 -42.76 4.57 2.11
CA VAL A 402 -43.26 5.10 3.38
C VAL A 402 -43.32 6.62 3.35
N TRP A 403 -42.37 7.26 2.69
CA TRP A 403 -42.32 8.73 2.59
C TRP A 403 -43.44 9.31 1.70
N ARG A 404 -43.79 8.67 0.60
CA ARG A 404 -44.89 9.09 -0.27
C ARG A 404 -46.27 9.03 0.42
N ARG A 405 -46.50 8.11 1.33
CA ARG A 405 -47.76 8.00 2.07
C ARG A 405 -47.93 9.08 3.15
N ARG A 406 -46.87 9.68 3.65
CA ARG A 406 -46.94 10.77 4.65
C ARG A 406 -47.13 12.15 4.01
N GLY A 407 -46.82 12.34 2.75
CA GLY A 407 -47.01 13.62 2.04
C GLY A 407 -48.42 13.91 1.59
N VAL A 408 -49.32 12.92 1.53
CA VAL A 408 -50.70 13.11 0.99
C VAL A 408 -51.74 13.47 2.05
N LYS A 409 -51.39 13.56 3.33
CA LYS A 409 -52.34 13.89 4.42
C LYS A 409 -52.30 15.35 4.87
N LYS A 410 -51.92 16.33 4.06
CA LYS A 410 -51.96 17.76 4.39
C LYS A 410 -52.49 18.61 3.26
N LYS A 411 -53.65 18.27 2.70
CA LYS A 411 -54.49 19.20 1.93
C LYS A 411 -55.94 18.69 1.91
N GLY A 412 -56.76 19.25 2.72
CA GLY A 412 -58.21 19.05 2.61
C GLY A 412 -58.93 19.26 3.94
N GLY A 413 -59.43 20.46 4.16
CA GLY A 413 -60.35 20.70 5.25
C GLY A 413 -60.35 22.17 5.62
N GLY A 414 -60.75 23.02 4.65
CA GLY A 414 -61.24 24.35 4.93
C GLY A 414 -62.75 24.33 5.14
N GLY A 415 -63.23 25.23 5.92
CA GLY A 415 -64.60 25.68 5.73
C GLY A 415 -65.54 25.63 6.91
N GLY A 416 -65.90 26.81 7.38
CA GLY A 416 -67.26 27.13 7.79
C GLY A 416 -67.54 27.02 9.28
N GLY A 417 -67.57 28.12 9.93
CA GLY A 417 -68.77 28.87 10.13
C GLY A 417 -69.39 28.76 11.48
N GLY A 418 -69.45 29.89 12.20
CA GLY A 418 -70.68 30.26 12.87
C GLY A 418 -70.85 30.09 14.37
N GLY A 419 -70.78 31.17 15.11
CA GLY A 419 -71.93 31.55 15.94
C GLY A 419 -71.91 31.22 17.41
N GLY A 420 -71.83 32.29 18.23
CA GLY A 420 -72.80 32.45 19.29
C GLY A 420 -72.42 32.11 20.71
N GLY A 421 -72.22 33.19 21.52
CA GLY A 421 -73.01 33.41 22.71
C GLY A 421 -72.55 32.90 24.07
N GLY A 422 -72.21 33.83 24.92
CA GLY A 422 -72.81 34.01 26.22
C GLY A 422 -72.22 33.23 27.41
N GLY A 423 -71.73 33.94 28.37
CA GLY A 423 -71.61 33.55 29.73
C GLY A 423 -70.27 33.82 30.34
#